data_de9aee028fd4b3e1b261bdedf39f39c6
#
_entry.id   de9aee028fd4b3e1b261bdedf39f39c6
#
_cell.length_a   1.000
_cell.length_b   1.000
_cell.length_c   1.000
_cell.angle_alpha   90.00
_cell.angle_beta   90.00
_cell.angle_gamma   90.00
#
_symmetry.space_group_name_H-M   'P 1'
#
loop_
_entity.id
_entity.type
_entity.pdbx_description
1 polymer ?
#
loop_
_entity_poly.entity_id
_entity_poly.type
_entity_poly.pdbx_seq_one_letter_code
_entity_poly.pdbx_strand_id
1 'polypeptide(L)'
;MAFLNENEWIRLNEIAYNISFIYTVEEMQHEILNRWLPFLISYDSAIFARISTAENGSYQFQAPAAFHLPQQAVDVWMQESLNSDAFRWALYTCKGGAFRESMASSDEQVNSSGIYQNFYLPNHLAYSVGLSISFREEPVGLLKLYRQADKPPFSERDMFVLEQLHKHFAYRLVYEAKKGDTRYFYAKGYHEKLCSQYGLTGREGEMLDLAVHGLSNEDIAQKMNISIHTVKKHFHSIYTKMNVRNRIQMIQSLPVSTNKIDFDAL
;
A
#
# COMPACT_ATOMS: atom_id res chain seq x y z
N MET A 1 -18.86 4.85 17.45
CA MET A 1 -17.91 5.95 17.74
C MET A 1 -17.06 6.16 16.49
N ALA A 2 -16.86 7.40 16.04
CA ALA A 2 -15.92 7.65 14.96
C ALA A 2 -14.50 7.57 15.53
N PHE A 3 -13.70 6.62 15.08
CA PHE A 3 -12.30 6.46 15.50
C PHE A 3 -11.39 7.56 14.96
N LEU A 4 -11.80 8.23 13.87
CA LEU A 4 -11.02 9.25 13.17
C LEU A 4 -11.81 10.56 13.06
N ASN A 5 -11.10 11.68 13.18
CA ASN A 5 -11.63 12.99 12.84
C ASN A 5 -11.56 13.26 11.32
N GLU A 6 -12.13 14.38 10.87
CA GLU A 6 -12.22 14.73 9.45
C GLU A 6 -10.84 14.80 8.76
N ASN A 7 -9.85 15.43 9.40
CA ASN A 7 -8.50 15.55 8.85
C ASN A 7 -7.80 14.18 8.73
N GLU A 8 -8.01 13.30 9.69
CA GLU A 8 -7.48 11.93 9.66
C GLU A 8 -8.13 11.11 8.54
N TRP A 9 -9.44 11.27 8.30
CA TRP A 9 -10.13 10.66 7.16
C TRP A 9 -9.60 11.16 5.82
N ILE A 10 -9.35 12.46 5.69
CA ILE A 10 -8.72 13.03 4.48
C ILE A 10 -7.36 12.38 4.25
N ARG A 11 -6.51 12.32 5.28
CA ARG A 11 -5.17 11.70 5.19
C ARG A 11 -5.24 10.20 4.84
N LEU A 12 -6.17 9.47 5.45
CA LEU A 12 -6.38 8.05 5.15
C LEU A 12 -6.74 7.83 3.68
N ASN A 13 -7.64 8.66 3.13
CA ASN A 13 -8.00 8.61 1.73
C ASN A 13 -6.83 8.97 0.80
N GLU A 14 -5.99 9.96 1.18
CA GLU A 14 -4.77 10.29 0.45
C GLU A 14 -3.79 9.12 0.43
N ILE A 15 -3.62 8.42 1.56
CA ILE A 15 -2.77 7.22 1.64
C ILE A 15 -3.32 6.11 0.74
N ALA A 16 -4.62 5.81 0.83
CA ALA A 16 -5.28 4.80 0.02
C ALA A 16 -5.14 5.08 -1.48
N TYR A 17 -5.27 6.35 -1.86
CA TYR A 17 -5.02 6.81 -3.22
C TYR A 17 -3.56 6.56 -3.64
N ASN A 18 -2.59 7.00 -2.82
CA ASN A 18 -1.17 6.87 -3.14
C ASN A 18 -0.71 5.40 -3.24
N ILE A 19 -1.23 4.50 -2.41
CA ILE A 19 -0.98 3.05 -2.54
C ILE A 19 -1.26 2.56 -3.97
N SER A 20 -2.31 3.07 -4.59
CA SER A 20 -2.73 2.65 -5.93
C SER A 20 -1.91 3.26 -7.07
N PHE A 21 -1.21 4.38 -6.84
CA PHE A 21 -0.60 5.20 -7.89
C PHE A 21 0.92 5.34 -7.81
N ILE A 22 1.59 4.82 -6.78
CA ILE A 22 3.05 4.77 -6.71
C ILE A 22 3.57 3.69 -7.70
N TYR A 23 4.68 3.98 -8.39
CA TYR A 23 5.13 3.23 -9.57
C TYR A 23 5.44 1.76 -9.30
N THR A 24 6.19 1.44 -8.24
CA THR A 24 6.56 0.06 -7.90
C THR A 24 6.04 -0.32 -6.50
N VAL A 25 5.98 -1.61 -6.19
CA VAL A 25 5.63 -2.06 -4.83
C VAL A 25 6.72 -1.70 -3.86
N GLU A 26 7.97 -1.78 -4.26
CA GLU A 26 9.12 -1.40 -3.44
C GLU A 26 9.05 0.09 -3.05
N GLU A 27 8.81 0.97 -4.02
CA GLU A 27 8.60 2.40 -3.75
C GLU A 27 7.40 2.63 -2.83
N MET A 28 6.28 1.95 -3.08
CA MET A 28 5.09 2.03 -2.24
C MET A 28 5.38 1.59 -0.81
N GLN A 29 6.07 0.47 -0.60
CA GLN A 29 6.46 0.01 0.73
C GLN A 29 7.31 1.06 1.46
N HIS A 30 8.31 1.64 0.79
CA HIS A 30 9.17 2.68 1.36
C HIS A 30 8.39 3.98 1.66
N GLU A 31 7.61 4.49 0.72
CA GLU A 31 6.84 5.73 0.91
C GLU A 31 5.79 5.59 2.02
N ILE A 32 5.11 4.45 2.09
CA ILE A 32 4.14 4.17 3.17
C ILE A 32 4.83 4.18 4.53
N LEU A 33 5.96 3.49 4.68
CA LEU A 33 6.64 3.39 5.96
C LEU A 33 7.34 4.69 6.39
N ASN A 34 7.91 5.45 5.45
CA ASN A 34 8.73 6.61 5.78
C ASN A 34 7.94 7.92 5.79
N ARG A 35 6.86 8.00 5.03
CA ARG A 35 6.20 9.28 4.77
C ARG A 35 4.73 9.31 5.16
N TRP A 36 3.93 8.32 4.73
CA TRP A 36 2.48 8.44 4.79
C TRP A 36 1.87 7.90 6.09
N LEU A 37 2.22 6.69 6.48
CA LEU A 37 1.64 6.03 7.65
C LEU A 37 2.00 6.72 8.97
N PRO A 38 3.21 7.32 9.16
CA PRO A 38 3.54 8.07 10.38
C PRO A 38 2.61 9.26 10.68
N PHE A 39 1.89 9.79 9.69
CA PHE A 39 0.89 10.85 9.92
C PHE A 39 -0.38 10.35 10.64
N LEU A 40 -0.66 9.06 10.60
CA LEU A 40 -1.83 8.46 11.22
C LEU A 40 -1.50 7.59 12.42
N ILE A 41 -0.41 6.83 12.36
CA ILE A 41 0.01 5.89 13.40
C ILE A 41 1.46 6.19 13.74
N SER A 42 1.72 6.56 15.02
CA SER A 42 3.10 6.70 15.51
C SER A 42 3.71 5.31 15.75
N TYR A 43 4.94 5.09 15.27
CA TYR A 43 5.75 3.89 15.54
C TYR A 43 7.24 4.22 15.50
N ASP A 44 8.08 3.34 16.07
CA ASP A 44 9.53 3.50 16.11
C ASP A 44 10.21 2.77 14.99
N SER A 45 9.68 1.59 14.67
CA SER A 45 10.21 0.73 13.62
C SER A 45 9.07 0.02 12.89
N ALA A 46 9.33 -0.41 11.66
CA ALA A 46 8.34 -1.13 10.87
C ALA A 46 9.01 -2.06 9.85
N ILE A 47 8.28 -3.10 9.45
CA ILE A 47 8.64 -3.98 8.33
C ILE A 47 7.39 -4.20 7.48
N PHE A 48 7.55 -4.07 6.16
CA PHE A 48 6.53 -4.41 5.19
C PHE A 48 7.11 -5.40 4.17
N ALA A 49 6.64 -6.64 4.19
CA ALA A 49 7.10 -7.71 3.31
C ALA A 49 5.97 -8.24 2.43
N ARG A 50 6.29 -8.65 1.21
CA ARG A 50 5.41 -9.45 0.36
C ARG A 50 5.46 -10.91 0.81
N ILE A 51 4.40 -11.65 0.50
CA ILE A 51 4.32 -13.09 0.73
C ILE A 51 4.11 -13.78 -0.60
N SER A 52 4.83 -14.86 -0.83
CA SER A 52 4.63 -15.79 -1.93
C SER A 52 4.53 -17.22 -1.42
N THR A 53 3.88 -18.07 -2.19
CA THR A 53 3.81 -19.50 -1.93
C THR A 53 4.92 -20.19 -2.70
N ALA A 54 5.77 -20.96 -2.02
CA ALA A 54 6.80 -21.79 -2.64
C ALA A 54 6.18 -23.04 -3.29
N GLU A 55 6.93 -23.74 -4.13
CA GLU A 55 6.49 -24.97 -4.82
C GLU A 55 5.98 -26.07 -3.88
N ASN A 56 6.53 -26.14 -2.68
CA ASN A 56 6.13 -27.08 -1.61
C ASN A 56 4.88 -26.62 -0.83
N GLY A 57 4.25 -25.48 -1.21
CA GLY A 57 3.09 -24.93 -0.52
C GLY A 57 3.40 -24.10 0.72
N SER A 58 4.67 -23.93 1.11
CA SER A 58 5.05 -23.06 2.23
C SER A 58 5.05 -21.59 1.83
N TYR A 59 4.75 -20.71 2.79
CA TYR A 59 4.86 -19.26 2.58
C TYR A 59 6.30 -18.78 2.75
N GLN A 60 6.67 -17.78 1.96
CA GLN A 60 7.95 -17.11 2.01
C GLN A 60 7.77 -15.60 1.97
N PHE A 61 8.52 -14.86 2.80
CA PHE A 61 8.61 -13.42 2.69
C PHE A 61 9.54 -13.01 1.56
N GLN A 62 9.15 -11.96 0.85
CA GLN A 62 9.92 -11.39 -0.26
C GLN A 62 10.01 -9.88 -0.14
N ALA A 63 11.12 -9.32 -0.62
CA ALA A 63 11.35 -7.89 -0.77
C ALA A 63 10.88 -7.07 0.46
N PRO A 64 11.44 -7.32 1.67
CA PRO A 64 11.08 -6.57 2.85
C PRO A 64 11.58 -5.13 2.73
N ALA A 65 10.70 -4.14 2.93
CA ALA A 65 11.07 -2.79 3.23
C ALA A 65 11.02 -2.58 4.74
N ALA A 66 12.02 -1.92 5.30
CA ALA A 66 12.11 -1.66 6.72
C ALA A 66 12.28 -0.17 7.03
N PHE A 67 11.73 0.24 8.15
CA PHE A 67 11.87 1.58 8.71
C PHE A 67 12.57 1.48 10.08
N HIS A 68 13.69 2.21 10.24
CA HIS A 68 14.49 2.28 11.46
C HIS A 68 14.90 0.91 12.03
N LEU A 69 15.22 -0.04 11.17
CA LEU A 69 15.81 -1.33 11.53
C LEU A 69 17.05 -1.60 10.69
N PRO A 70 18.14 -2.09 11.30
CA PRO A 70 19.33 -2.50 10.56
C PRO A 70 19.05 -3.77 9.73
N GLN A 71 19.76 -3.96 8.63
CA GLN A 71 19.58 -5.13 7.74
C GLN A 71 19.66 -6.46 8.49
N GLN A 72 20.58 -6.60 9.45
CA GLN A 72 20.70 -7.79 10.26
C GLN A 72 19.42 -8.12 11.05
N ALA A 73 18.71 -7.09 11.57
CA ALA A 73 17.43 -7.30 12.25
C ALA A 73 16.36 -7.76 11.27
N VAL A 74 16.35 -7.23 10.06
CA VAL A 74 15.41 -7.64 8.99
C VAL A 74 15.65 -9.10 8.61
N ASP A 75 16.90 -9.53 8.49
CA ASP A 75 17.28 -10.91 8.16
C ASP A 75 16.82 -11.89 9.26
N VAL A 76 17.02 -11.53 10.54
CA VAL A 76 16.50 -12.30 11.68
C VAL A 76 14.98 -12.36 11.65
N TRP A 77 14.32 -11.23 11.41
CA TRP A 77 12.86 -11.19 11.31
C TRP A 77 12.35 -12.12 10.20
N MET A 78 12.98 -12.13 9.04
CA MET A 78 12.62 -13.01 7.93
C MET A 78 12.72 -14.49 8.27
N GLN A 79 13.74 -14.88 9.05
CA GLN A 79 13.96 -16.27 9.46
C GLN A 79 13.00 -16.72 10.57
N GLU A 80 12.82 -15.90 11.60
CA GLU A 80 12.07 -16.27 12.80
C GLU A 80 10.55 -16.12 12.64
N SER A 81 10.10 -15.16 11.84
CA SER A 81 8.67 -14.83 11.78
C SER A 81 7.81 -15.99 11.29
N LEU A 82 8.23 -16.71 10.24
CA LEU A 82 7.47 -17.85 9.72
C LEU A 82 7.45 -19.06 10.68
N ASN A 83 8.37 -19.08 11.65
CA ASN A 83 8.42 -20.11 12.69
C ASN A 83 7.61 -19.73 13.94
N SER A 84 7.19 -18.47 14.06
CA SER A 84 6.38 -17.97 15.19
C SER A 84 4.92 -18.38 15.05
N ASP A 85 4.35 -18.95 16.12
CA ASP A 85 2.94 -19.34 16.16
C ASP A 85 1.99 -18.16 15.94
N ALA A 86 2.33 -16.98 16.48
CA ALA A 86 1.55 -15.77 16.31
C ALA A 86 1.47 -15.31 14.84
N PHE A 87 2.58 -15.39 14.10
CA PHE A 87 2.60 -15.06 12.67
C PHE A 87 1.86 -16.10 11.84
N ARG A 88 2.07 -17.39 12.15
CA ARG A 88 1.34 -18.49 11.51
C ARG A 88 -0.17 -18.32 11.73
N TRP A 89 -0.58 -18.05 12.96
CA TRP A 89 -1.97 -17.76 13.26
C TRP A 89 -2.51 -16.60 12.44
N ALA A 90 -1.77 -15.47 12.36
CA ALA A 90 -2.19 -14.30 11.59
C ALA A 90 -2.30 -14.58 10.09
N LEU A 91 -1.42 -15.41 9.52
CA LEU A 91 -1.44 -15.76 8.12
C LEU A 91 -2.56 -16.77 7.78
N TYR A 92 -2.79 -17.76 8.64
CA TYR A 92 -3.73 -18.85 8.34
C TYR A 92 -5.14 -18.64 8.89
N THR A 93 -5.33 -17.78 9.90
CA THR A 93 -6.61 -17.65 10.60
C THR A 93 -7.28 -16.30 10.37
N CYS A 94 -6.53 -15.21 10.23
CA CYS A 94 -7.10 -13.87 10.12
C CYS A 94 -7.68 -13.52 8.74
N LYS A 95 -7.63 -14.41 7.76
CA LYS A 95 -8.18 -14.16 6.40
C LYS A 95 -7.95 -12.73 5.88
N GLY A 96 -6.87 -12.09 6.35
CA GLY A 96 -6.59 -10.67 6.20
C GLY A 96 -7.21 -9.81 7.30
N GLY A 97 -6.46 -8.79 7.74
CA GLY A 97 -6.89 -7.82 8.75
C GLY A 97 -5.81 -7.46 9.75
N ALA A 98 -6.12 -6.47 10.59
CA ALA A 98 -5.22 -6.00 11.63
C ALA A 98 -5.25 -6.95 12.84
N PHE A 99 -4.08 -7.18 13.45
CA PHE A 99 -3.94 -8.07 14.60
C PHE A 99 -2.86 -7.60 15.58
N ARG A 100 -2.98 -8.05 16.83
CA ARG A 100 -1.93 -8.01 17.84
C ARG A 100 -1.47 -9.42 18.17
N GLU A 101 -0.24 -9.60 18.53
CA GLU A 101 0.29 -10.93 18.91
C GLU A 101 -0.41 -11.51 20.13
N SER A 102 -0.85 -10.66 21.06
CA SER A 102 -1.68 -11.05 22.21
C SER A 102 -3.03 -11.69 21.86
N MET A 103 -3.47 -11.57 20.59
CA MET A 103 -4.69 -12.25 20.09
C MET A 103 -4.41 -13.73 19.75
N ALA A 104 -3.15 -14.09 19.51
CA ALA A 104 -2.76 -15.42 19.09
C ALA A 104 -2.10 -16.24 20.19
N SER A 105 -1.39 -15.60 21.12
CA SER A 105 -0.55 -16.24 22.11
C SER A 105 -0.54 -15.48 23.43
N SER A 106 -0.32 -16.17 24.56
CA SER A 106 -0.11 -15.50 25.83
C SER A 106 1.23 -14.77 25.87
N ASP A 107 1.37 -13.77 26.74
CA ASP A 107 2.62 -13.00 26.90
C ASP A 107 3.81 -13.91 27.24
N GLU A 108 3.59 -14.98 28.01
CA GLU A 108 4.62 -15.96 28.36
C GLU A 108 5.11 -16.76 27.14
N GLN A 109 4.18 -17.16 26.25
CA GLN A 109 4.52 -17.84 25.00
C GLN A 109 5.23 -16.91 24.02
N VAL A 110 4.80 -15.66 23.92
CA VAL A 110 5.46 -14.65 23.09
C VAL A 110 6.88 -14.41 23.58
N ASN A 111 7.08 -14.20 24.89
CA ASN A 111 8.38 -13.92 25.49
C ASN A 111 9.38 -15.08 25.38
N SER A 112 8.90 -16.31 25.31
CA SER A 112 9.75 -17.50 25.11
C SER A 112 10.04 -17.83 23.65
N SER A 113 9.41 -17.14 22.71
CA SER A 113 9.58 -17.40 21.27
C SER A 113 10.94 -16.93 20.72
N GLY A 114 11.43 -17.61 19.67
CA GLY A 114 12.67 -17.22 18.99
C GLY A 114 12.62 -15.79 18.44
N ILE A 115 11.48 -15.39 17.86
CA ILE A 115 11.31 -14.02 17.35
C ILE A 115 11.44 -12.97 18.46
N TYR A 116 10.94 -13.23 19.67
CA TYR A 116 11.08 -12.31 20.78
C TYR A 116 12.54 -12.18 21.22
N GLN A 117 13.23 -13.30 21.43
CA GLN A 117 14.61 -13.34 21.91
C GLN A 117 15.60 -12.78 20.88
N ASN A 118 15.42 -13.08 19.60
CA ASN A 118 16.39 -12.77 18.57
C ASN A 118 16.08 -11.46 17.82
N PHE A 119 14.82 -10.99 17.88
CA PHE A 119 14.42 -9.76 17.17
C PHE A 119 13.90 -8.67 18.12
N TYR A 120 12.91 -8.97 18.99
CA TYR A 120 12.31 -7.92 19.83
C TYR A 120 13.28 -7.36 20.86
N LEU A 121 13.92 -8.22 21.66
CA LEU A 121 14.83 -7.79 22.72
C LEU A 121 16.03 -7.01 22.19
N PRO A 122 16.80 -7.49 21.19
CA PRO A 122 17.96 -6.75 20.68
C PRO A 122 17.63 -5.40 20.07
N ASN A 123 16.39 -5.19 19.58
CA ASN A 123 15.94 -3.94 18.97
C ASN A 123 15.10 -3.08 19.94
N HIS A 124 15.02 -3.44 21.23
CA HIS A 124 14.29 -2.73 22.27
C HIS A 124 12.79 -2.54 21.98
N LEU A 125 12.18 -3.48 21.28
CA LEU A 125 10.77 -3.42 20.87
C LEU A 125 9.91 -4.03 21.99
N ALA A 126 8.82 -3.32 22.36
CA ALA A 126 7.92 -3.74 23.44
C ALA A 126 6.50 -4.04 22.92
N TYR A 127 6.03 -3.29 21.97
CA TYR A 127 4.67 -3.42 21.43
C TYR A 127 4.68 -3.59 19.94
N SER A 128 3.78 -4.41 19.42
CA SER A 128 3.60 -4.57 17.99
C SER A 128 2.13 -4.62 17.58
N VAL A 129 1.87 -4.21 16.36
CA VAL A 129 0.62 -4.43 15.64
C VAL A 129 0.95 -4.87 14.23
N GLY A 130 0.17 -5.78 13.69
CA GLY A 130 0.33 -6.28 12.32
C GLY A 130 -0.92 -6.05 11.49
N LEU A 131 -0.72 -6.03 10.18
CA LEU A 131 -1.75 -6.15 9.17
C LEU A 131 -1.40 -7.34 8.29
N SER A 132 -2.12 -8.44 8.45
CA SER A 132 -2.09 -9.55 7.49
C SER A 132 -2.87 -9.12 6.25
N ILE A 133 -2.18 -9.06 5.12
CA ILE A 133 -2.75 -8.62 3.86
C ILE A 133 -3.06 -9.86 3.04
N SER A 134 -4.35 -10.10 2.81
CA SER A 134 -4.81 -11.27 2.06
C SER A 134 -5.70 -10.87 0.89
N PHE A 135 -5.66 -11.69 -0.15
CA PHE A 135 -6.54 -11.59 -1.30
C PHE A 135 -7.15 -12.97 -1.58
N ARG A 136 -8.48 -13.08 -1.61
CA ARG A 136 -9.18 -14.36 -1.77
C ARG A 136 -8.72 -15.42 -0.75
N GLU A 137 -8.59 -15.02 0.49
CA GLU A 137 -8.12 -15.87 1.60
C GLU A 137 -6.64 -16.29 1.53
N GLU A 138 -5.89 -15.91 0.48
CA GLU A 138 -4.47 -16.17 0.35
C GLU A 138 -3.65 -14.99 0.88
N PRO A 139 -2.66 -15.20 1.75
CA PRO A 139 -1.80 -14.14 2.24
C PRO A 139 -0.86 -13.65 1.12
N VAL A 140 -0.84 -12.34 0.91
CA VAL A 140 -0.03 -11.69 -0.14
C VAL A 140 0.98 -10.69 0.42
N GLY A 141 0.83 -10.32 1.69
CA GLY A 141 1.75 -9.40 2.36
C GLY A 141 1.53 -9.34 3.87
N LEU A 142 2.51 -8.78 4.55
CA LEU A 142 2.50 -8.54 5.99
C LEU A 142 3.15 -7.20 6.28
N LEU A 143 2.43 -6.33 6.97
CA LEU A 143 2.94 -5.09 7.53
C LEU A 143 2.99 -5.23 9.05
N LYS A 144 4.14 -4.93 9.65
CA LYS A 144 4.32 -4.90 11.11
C LYS A 144 4.86 -3.55 11.54
N LEU A 145 4.25 -2.99 12.57
CA LEU A 145 4.67 -1.76 13.23
C LEU A 145 5.07 -2.07 14.66
N TYR A 146 6.11 -1.41 15.15
CA TYR A 146 6.69 -1.65 16.46
C TYR A 146 6.85 -0.35 17.24
N ARG A 147 6.68 -0.44 18.57
CA ARG A 147 6.98 0.63 19.54
C ARG A 147 7.90 0.14 20.62
N GLN A 148 8.73 1.04 21.13
CA GLN A 148 9.55 0.84 22.32
C GLN A 148 8.70 0.99 23.58
N ALA A 149 9.24 0.59 24.73
CA ALA A 149 8.50 0.56 26.01
C ALA A 149 8.15 1.93 26.58
N ASP A 150 8.79 3.00 26.10
CA ASP A 150 8.51 4.39 26.47
C ASP A 150 7.23 4.95 25.83
N LYS A 151 6.66 4.26 24.85
CA LYS A 151 5.42 4.58 24.17
C LYS A 151 4.24 3.72 24.65
N PRO A 152 3.01 4.23 24.51
CA PRO A 152 1.84 3.41 24.83
C PRO A 152 1.66 2.28 23.81
N PRO A 153 1.01 1.16 24.20
CA PRO A 153 0.59 0.12 23.26
C PRO A 153 -0.24 0.69 22.10
N PHE A 154 -0.28 -0.03 20.99
CA PHE A 154 -1.16 0.33 19.86
C PHE A 154 -2.63 0.26 20.27
N SER A 155 -3.39 1.28 19.91
CA SER A 155 -4.79 1.44 20.26
C SER A 155 -5.74 0.73 19.27
N GLU A 156 -7.03 0.64 19.60
CA GLU A 156 -8.08 0.19 18.67
C GLU A 156 -8.20 1.12 17.46
N ARG A 157 -7.89 2.42 17.64
CA ARG A 157 -7.83 3.37 16.54
C ARG A 157 -6.70 3.03 15.55
N ASP A 158 -5.53 2.64 16.06
CA ASP A 158 -4.39 2.26 15.21
C ASP A 158 -4.73 0.99 14.40
N MET A 159 -5.38 0.01 15.04
CA MET A 159 -5.91 -1.18 14.39
C MET A 159 -6.92 -0.83 13.30
N PHE A 160 -7.87 0.06 13.61
CA PHE A 160 -8.87 0.51 12.65
C PHE A 160 -8.25 1.17 11.41
N VAL A 161 -7.23 2.02 11.57
CA VAL A 161 -6.52 2.64 10.45
C VAL A 161 -5.89 1.57 9.54
N LEU A 162 -5.21 0.59 10.12
CA LEU A 162 -4.62 -0.52 9.35
C LEU A 162 -5.68 -1.31 8.60
N GLU A 163 -6.81 -1.59 9.24
CA GLU A 163 -7.93 -2.32 8.65
C GLU A 163 -8.51 -1.60 7.42
N GLN A 164 -8.62 -0.26 7.47
CA GLN A 164 -9.08 0.52 6.32
C GLN A 164 -8.13 0.43 5.12
N LEU A 165 -6.84 0.25 5.36
CA LEU A 165 -5.82 0.15 4.29
C LEU A 165 -5.68 -1.27 3.71
N HIS A 166 -6.22 -2.30 4.38
CA HIS A 166 -6.07 -3.71 4.01
C HIS A 166 -6.39 -3.97 2.52
N LYS A 167 -7.57 -3.58 2.07
CA LYS A 167 -8.02 -3.84 0.69
C LYS A 167 -7.16 -3.12 -0.36
N HIS A 168 -6.68 -1.93 -0.05
CA HIS A 168 -5.82 -1.17 -0.95
C HIS A 168 -4.47 -1.86 -1.12
N PHE A 169 -3.85 -2.31 -0.03
CA PHE A 169 -2.63 -3.10 -0.09
C PHE A 169 -2.83 -4.44 -0.79
N ALA A 170 -3.89 -5.19 -0.43
CA ALA A 170 -4.17 -6.48 -1.03
C ALA A 170 -4.28 -6.39 -2.55
N TYR A 171 -5.08 -5.44 -3.01
CA TYR A 171 -5.24 -5.19 -4.43
C TYR A 171 -3.91 -4.83 -5.11
N ARG A 172 -3.14 -3.93 -4.50
CA ARG A 172 -1.86 -3.47 -5.05
C ARG A 172 -0.83 -4.58 -5.17
N LEU A 173 -0.68 -5.42 -4.14
CA LEU A 173 0.27 -6.51 -4.11
C LEU A 173 -0.06 -7.61 -5.12
N VAL A 174 -1.33 -7.99 -5.23
CA VAL A 174 -1.78 -9.03 -6.18
C VAL A 174 -1.65 -8.56 -7.62
N TYR A 175 -1.98 -7.31 -7.86
CA TYR A 175 -1.91 -6.77 -9.20
C TYR A 175 -0.49 -6.83 -9.78
N GLU A 176 0.51 -6.48 -8.98
CA GLU A 176 1.90 -6.54 -9.43
C GLU A 176 2.41 -7.96 -9.60
N ALA A 177 2.06 -8.86 -8.67
CA ALA A 177 2.45 -10.27 -8.76
C ALA A 177 1.95 -10.93 -10.06
N LYS A 178 0.79 -10.50 -10.57
CA LYS A 178 0.21 -11.05 -11.82
C LYS A 178 0.74 -10.42 -13.10
N LYS A 179 1.26 -9.19 -13.07
CA LYS A 179 1.60 -8.43 -14.29
C LYS A 179 3.06 -7.98 -14.40
N GLY A 180 3.89 -8.19 -13.38
CA GLY A 180 5.33 -7.89 -13.40
C GLY A 180 5.69 -6.41 -13.54
N ASP A 181 4.72 -5.50 -13.76
CA ASP A 181 4.98 -4.08 -13.90
C ASP A 181 3.70 -3.25 -13.65
N THR A 182 3.75 -2.40 -12.64
CA THR A 182 2.64 -1.53 -12.22
C THR A 182 2.39 -0.34 -13.14
N ARG A 183 3.26 -0.08 -14.07
CA ARG A 183 2.99 0.86 -15.18
C ARG A 183 1.74 0.49 -15.97
N TYR A 184 1.12 -0.64 -15.67
CA TYR A 184 -0.05 -1.21 -16.34
C TYR A 184 -1.41 -0.90 -15.71
N PHE A 185 -1.50 -0.13 -14.62
CA PHE A 185 -2.82 0.35 -14.16
C PHE A 185 -3.49 1.27 -15.18
N TYR A 186 -2.66 1.93 -15.99
CA TYR A 186 -3.06 2.61 -17.21
C TYR A 186 -2.61 1.80 -18.43
N ALA A 187 -2.77 0.47 -18.34
CA ALA A 187 -2.52 -0.39 -19.47
C ALA A 187 -3.28 0.13 -20.69
N LYS A 188 -2.65 -0.08 -21.83
CA LYS A 188 -3.10 0.29 -23.17
C LYS A 188 -4.62 0.24 -23.33
N GLY A 189 -5.32 -0.72 -22.73
CA GLY A 189 -6.77 -0.84 -22.76
C GLY A 189 -7.56 0.18 -21.93
N TYR A 190 -7.06 0.61 -20.75
CA TYR A 190 -7.75 1.64 -19.96
C TYR A 190 -7.52 3.02 -20.56
N HIS A 191 -6.30 3.30 -20.98
CA HIS A 191 -5.95 4.52 -21.73
C HIS A 191 -6.78 4.63 -23.03
N GLU A 192 -6.84 3.57 -23.83
CA GLU A 192 -7.65 3.50 -25.04
C GLU A 192 -9.14 3.66 -24.73
N LYS A 193 -9.62 3.06 -23.65
CA LYS A 193 -11.01 3.18 -23.21
C LYS A 193 -11.34 4.60 -22.75
N LEU A 194 -10.47 5.25 -21.98
CA LEU A 194 -10.64 6.66 -21.59
C LEU A 194 -10.57 7.58 -22.81
N CYS A 195 -9.61 7.37 -23.68
CA CYS A 195 -9.48 8.13 -24.92
C CYS A 195 -10.76 8.00 -25.77
N SER A 196 -11.28 6.79 -25.91
CA SER A 196 -12.54 6.53 -26.62
C SER A 196 -13.75 7.13 -25.91
N GLN A 197 -13.86 6.98 -24.59
CA GLN A 197 -15.00 7.44 -23.79
C GLN A 197 -15.15 8.96 -23.81
N TYR A 198 -14.04 9.69 -23.74
CA TYR A 198 -14.03 11.15 -23.67
C TYR A 198 -13.60 11.81 -24.99
N GLY A 199 -13.35 11.04 -26.04
CA GLY A 199 -12.87 11.55 -27.33
C GLY A 199 -11.51 12.24 -27.23
N LEU A 200 -10.61 11.72 -26.37
CA LEU A 200 -9.27 12.26 -26.22
C LEU A 200 -8.37 11.77 -27.36
N THR A 201 -7.47 12.64 -27.80
CA THR A 201 -6.38 12.25 -28.68
C THR A 201 -5.32 11.46 -27.91
N GLY A 202 -4.45 10.70 -28.59
CA GLY A 202 -3.37 9.98 -27.94
C GLY A 202 -2.46 10.89 -27.09
N ARG A 203 -2.19 12.11 -27.54
CA ARG A 203 -1.40 13.11 -26.78
C ARG A 203 -2.13 13.64 -25.55
N GLU A 204 -3.42 13.82 -25.64
CA GLU A 204 -4.25 14.22 -24.47
C GLU A 204 -4.36 13.09 -23.46
N GLY A 205 -4.46 11.85 -23.92
CA GLY A 205 -4.44 10.69 -23.06
C GLY A 205 -3.09 10.53 -22.33
N GLU A 206 -1.97 10.69 -23.04
CA GLU A 206 -0.63 10.69 -22.45
C GLU A 206 -0.48 11.78 -21.36
N MET A 207 -1.01 12.99 -21.62
CA MET A 207 -1.02 14.05 -20.60
C MET A 207 -1.93 13.76 -19.43
N LEU A 208 -3.09 13.17 -19.68
CA LEU A 208 -3.99 12.72 -18.62
C LEU A 208 -3.29 11.72 -17.71
N ASP A 209 -2.59 10.74 -18.27
CA ASP A 209 -1.82 9.77 -17.52
C ASP A 209 -0.75 10.43 -16.63
N LEU A 210 0.05 11.33 -17.20
CA LEU A 210 1.07 12.05 -16.43
C LEU A 210 0.45 12.92 -15.32
N ALA A 211 -0.71 13.52 -15.58
CA ALA A 211 -1.42 14.33 -14.60
C ALA A 211 -1.96 13.48 -13.44
N VAL A 212 -2.48 12.32 -13.73
CA VAL A 212 -2.98 11.37 -12.72
C VAL A 212 -1.83 10.86 -11.85
N HIS A 213 -0.64 10.69 -12.43
CA HIS A 213 0.59 10.37 -11.69
C HIS A 213 1.16 11.55 -10.87
N GLY A 214 0.41 12.65 -10.74
CA GLY A 214 0.78 13.76 -9.88
C GLY A 214 1.84 14.71 -10.45
N LEU A 215 2.28 14.54 -11.71
CA LEU A 215 3.28 15.42 -12.31
C LEU A 215 2.74 16.84 -12.44
N SER A 216 3.55 17.85 -12.14
CA SER A 216 3.23 19.25 -12.38
C SER A 216 3.16 19.56 -13.89
N ASN A 217 2.62 20.71 -14.24
CA ASN A 217 2.63 21.13 -15.66
C ASN A 217 4.05 21.34 -16.19
N GLU A 218 4.97 21.73 -15.33
CA GLU A 218 6.40 21.89 -15.59
C GLU A 218 7.04 20.52 -15.89
N ASP A 219 6.80 19.52 -15.06
CA ASP A 219 7.32 18.16 -15.26
C ASP A 219 6.75 17.51 -16.51
N ILE A 220 5.45 17.71 -16.78
CA ILE A 220 4.79 17.23 -18.01
C ILE A 220 5.41 17.90 -19.24
N ALA A 221 5.62 19.22 -19.20
CA ALA A 221 6.25 19.96 -20.27
C ALA A 221 7.65 19.40 -20.59
N GLN A 222 8.46 19.15 -19.56
CA GLN A 222 9.78 18.58 -19.69
C GLN A 222 9.72 17.15 -20.26
N LYS A 223 8.87 16.29 -19.69
CA LYS A 223 8.76 14.88 -20.08
C LYS A 223 8.24 14.69 -21.51
N MET A 224 7.32 15.53 -21.94
CA MET A 224 6.74 15.50 -23.29
C MET A 224 7.52 16.33 -24.31
N ASN A 225 8.57 17.04 -23.89
CA ASN A 225 9.40 17.95 -24.69
C ASN A 225 8.54 19.04 -25.41
N ILE A 226 7.68 19.72 -24.66
CA ILE A 226 6.79 20.80 -25.12
C ILE A 226 6.81 21.97 -24.13
N SER A 227 6.24 23.11 -24.54
CA SER A 227 6.15 24.26 -23.63
C SER A 227 5.05 24.07 -22.57
N ILE A 228 5.21 24.70 -21.38
CA ILE A 228 4.16 24.76 -20.35
C ILE A 228 2.86 25.35 -20.91
N HIS A 229 2.97 26.31 -21.82
CA HIS A 229 1.82 26.90 -22.50
C HIS A 229 1.06 25.85 -23.32
N THR A 230 1.78 24.98 -24.01
CA THR A 230 1.21 23.87 -24.78
C THR A 230 0.52 22.86 -23.85
N VAL A 231 1.12 22.53 -22.70
CA VAL A 231 0.51 21.68 -21.67
C VAL A 231 -0.81 22.27 -21.19
N LYS A 232 -0.84 23.58 -20.84
CA LYS A 232 -2.07 24.25 -20.41
C LYS A 232 -3.14 24.23 -21.49
N LYS A 233 -2.79 24.39 -22.76
CA LYS A 233 -3.72 24.30 -23.90
C LYS A 233 -4.36 22.91 -24.02
N HIS A 234 -3.56 21.86 -23.90
CA HIS A 234 -4.06 20.50 -23.92
C HIS A 234 -4.95 20.19 -22.71
N PHE A 235 -4.58 20.64 -21.49
CA PHE A 235 -5.47 20.47 -20.34
C PHE A 235 -6.80 21.20 -20.51
N HIS A 236 -6.81 22.36 -21.10
CA HIS A 236 -8.07 23.06 -21.42
C HIS A 236 -8.95 22.22 -22.36
N SER A 237 -8.35 21.61 -23.37
CA SER A 237 -9.05 20.69 -24.28
C SER A 237 -9.57 19.44 -23.56
N ILE A 238 -8.73 18.81 -22.70
CA ILE A 238 -9.12 17.66 -21.89
C ILE A 238 -10.29 18.03 -20.96
N TYR A 239 -10.22 19.15 -20.24
CA TYR A 239 -11.29 19.60 -19.36
C TYR A 239 -12.61 19.82 -20.11
N THR A 240 -12.53 20.39 -21.28
CA THR A 240 -13.72 20.60 -22.14
C THR A 240 -14.34 19.27 -22.57
N LYS A 241 -13.52 18.32 -23.02
CA LYS A 241 -13.96 16.99 -23.48
C LYS A 241 -14.51 16.13 -22.35
N MET A 242 -13.95 16.24 -21.16
CA MET A 242 -14.40 15.53 -19.95
C MET A 242 -15.53 16.26 -19.22
N ASN A 243 -15.93 17.44 -19.67
CA ASN A 243 -16.93 18.30 -19.02
C ASN A 243 -16.59 18.63 -17.55
N VAL A 244 -15.33 18.98 -17.29
CA VAL A 244 -14.80 19.36 -15.96
C VAL A 244 -14.16 20.74 -16.01
N ARG A 245 -13.96 21.39 -14.86
CA ARG A 245 -13.47 22.76 -14.78
C ARG A 245 -11.99 22.86 -14.39
N ASN A 246 -11.43 21.85 -13.78
CA ASN A 246 -10.06 21.86 -13.27
C ASN A 246 -9.50 20.45 -13.12
N ARG A 247 -8.20 20.37 -12.78
CA ARG A 247 -7.46 19.11 -12.62
C ARG A 247 -8.05 18.21 -11.53
N ILE A 248 -8.52 18.77 -10.42
CA ILE A 248 -9.10 17.98 -9.32
C ILE A 248 -10.39 17.31 -9.80
N GLN A 249 -11.29 18.07 -10.43
CA GLN A 249 -12.52 17.50 -11.00
C GLN A 249 -12.22 16.48 -12.10
N MET A 250 -11.20 16.72 -12.93
CA MET A 250 -10.75 15.75 -13.93
C MET A 250 -10.36 14.42 -13.30
N ILE A 251 -9.53 14.44 -12.26
CA ILE A 251 -9.11 13.23 -11.56
C ILE A 251 -10.29 12.54 -10.87
N GLN A 252 -11.19 13.29 -10.23
CA GLN A 252 -12.39 12.78 -9.57
C GLN A 252 -13.42 12.19 -10.56
N SER A 253 -13.49 12.70 -11.78
CA SER A 253 -14.41 12.22 -12.81
C SER A 253 -13.91 10.99 -13.56
N LEU A 254 -12.63 10.65 -13.40
CA LEU A 254 -12.14 9.39 -13.92
C LEU A 254 -12.93 8.27 -13.25
N PRO A 255 -13.49 7.33 -14.02
CA PRO A 255 -14.12 6.19 -13.38
C PRO A 255 -13.05 5.58 -12.48
N VAL A 256 -13.24 5.68 -11.17
CA VAL A 256 -12.65 4.74 -10.24
C VAL A 256 -12.90 3.43 -10.92
N SER A 257 -11.85 2.68 -11.30
CA SER A 257 -12.04 1.47 -12.07
C SER A 257 -12.91 0.52 -11.24
N THR A 258 -14.19 0.80 -11.20
CA THR A 258 -15.28 -0.13 -11.04
C THR A 258 -15.40 -0.87 -12.37
N ASN A 259 -14.26 -1.27 -12.97
CA ASN A 259 -14.29 -2.55 -13.55
C ASN A 259 -14.65 -3.43 -12.36
N LYS A 260 -15.90 -3.83 -12.29
CA LYS A 260 -16.16 -5.18 -11.91
C LYS A 260 -15.14 -5.97 -12.70
N ILE A 261 -13.92 -6.07 -12.17
CA ILE A 261 -13.03 -7.14 -12.51
C ILE A 261 -13.95 -8.29 -12.24
N ASP A 262 -14.30 -8.96 -13.29
CA ASP A 262 -15.04 -10.21 -13.17
C ASP A 262 -14.10 -11.11 -12.40
N PHE A 263 -14.23 -11.04 -11.07
CA PHE A 263 -13.41 -11.76 -10.11
C PHE A 263 -13.70 -13.27 -10.24
N ASP A 264 -14.78 -13.63 -10.94
CA ASP A 264 -15.13 -15.01 -11.21
C ASP A 264 -14.41 -15.56 -12.47
N ALA A 265 -13.81 -14.68 -13.28
CA ALA A 265 -13.06 -15.06 -14.49
C ALA A 265 -11.52 -15.06 -14.29
N LEU A 266 -11.03 -14.86 -13.08
CA LEU A 266 -9.63 -14.93 -12.66
C LEU A 266 -9.47 -16.04 -11.62
#